data_2a31c83e1a0972127fcaafa9016b138f
#
_entry.id   2a31c83e1a0972127fcaafa9016b138f
#
_cell.length_a   1.000
_cell.length_b   1.000
_cell.length_c   1.000
_cell.angle_alpha   90.00
_cell.angle_beta   90.00
_cell.angle_gamma   90.00
#
_symmetry.space_group_name_H-M   'P 1'
#
loop_
_entity.id
_entity.type
_entity.pdbx_description
1 polymer ?
#
loop_
_entity_poly.entity_id
_entity_poly.type
_entity_poly.pdbx_seq_one_letter_code
_entity_poly.pdbx_strand_id
1 'polypeptide(L)'
;MAKLFYQEKIQISKEMLNENGNLTNHAILHLFQDVAGVHAAQLKIDYIELNKRNLMWVVVRNRHQVFQSPKCGETVLVSTWPHPNKRLDFDREYRIESLHGDIYIQGDSKWCILSKIHHLLSP
;
A
#
# COMPACT_ATOMS: atom_id res chain seq x y z
N MET A 1 12.18 14.12 -9.81
CA MET A 1 11.89 14.18 -8.37
C MET A 1 10.70 13.31 -8.04
N ALA A 2 10.81 12.46 -7.04
CA ALA A 2 9.70 11.60 -6.62
C ALA A 2 8.59 12.44 -5.97
N LYS A 3 7.36 12.10 -6.27
CA LYS A 3 6.18 12.78 -5.72
C LYS A 3 5.76 12.12 -4.41
N LEU A 4 5.14 12.89 -3.52
CA LEU A 4 4.59 12.36 -2.27
C LEU A 4 3.25 11.67 -2.47
N PHE A 5 2.84 11.44 -3.69
CA PHE A 5 1.58 10.80 -4.06
C PHE A 5 1.83 9.93 -5.27
N TYR A 6 1.34 8.70 -5.24
CA TYR A 6 1.44 7.78 -6.37
C TYR A 6 0.06 7.22 -6.69
N GLN A 7 -0.25 7.12 -7.96
CA GLN A 7 -1.54 6.60 -8.41
C GLN A 7 -1.34 5.77 -9.67
N GLU A 8 -2.08 4.70 -9.77
CA GLU A 8 -2.00 3.78 -10.89
C GLU A 8 -3.40 3.34 -11.31
N LYS A 9 -3.65 3.26 -12.62
CA LYS A 9 -4.88 2.69 -13.14
C LYS A 9 -4.73 1.17 -13.19
N ILE A 10 -5.72 0.48 -12.64
CA ILE A 10 -5.71 -0.97 -12.59
C ILE A 10 -7.09 -1.48 -13.03
N GLN A 11 -7.10 -2.50 -13.88
CA GLN A 11 -8.32 -3.16 -14.26
C GLN A 11 -8.58 -4.34 -13.32
N ILE A 12 -9.78 -4.39 -12.77
CA ILE A 12 -10.18 -5.46 -11.86
C ILE A 12 -10.40 -6.74 -12.65
N SER A 13 -9.66 -7.78 -12.31
CA SER A 13 -9.77 -9.07 -12.96
C SER A 13 -10.59 -10.04 -12.11
N LYS A 14 -11.07 -11.09 -12.75
CA LYS A 14 -11.89 -12.09 -12.09
C LYS A 14 -11.16 -12.76 -10.92
N GLU A 15 -9.85 -12.93 -11.02
CA GLU A 15 -9.05 -13.58 -9.98
C GLU A 15 -8.98 -12.78 -8.69
N MET A 16 -9.28 -11.50 -8.74
CA MET A 16 -9.28 -10.62 -7.56
C MET A 16 -10.59 -10.70 -6.78
N LEU A 17 -11.59 -11.36 -7.35
CA LEU A 17 -12.96 -11.35 -6.81
C LEU A 17 -13.34 -12.71 -6.24
N ASN A 18 -14.19 -12.69 -5.21
CA ASN A 18 -14.78 -13.91 -4.67
C ASN A 18 -16.00 -14.34 -5.50
N GLU A 19 -16.67 -15.42 -5.07
CA GLU A 19 -17.86 -15.94 -5.76
C GLU A 19 -19.00 -14.93 -5.85
N ASN A 20 -19.06 -13.98 -4.92
CA ASN A 20 -20.11 -12.96 -4.90
C ASN A 20 -19.75 -11.75 -5.75
N GLY A 21 -18.58 -11.76 -6.40
CA GLY A 21 -18.14 -10.65 -7.24
C GLY A 21 -17.52 -9.50 -6.48
N ASN A 22 -17.09 -9.71 -5.24
CA ASN A 22 -16.46 -8.69 -4.41
C ASN A 22 -14.95 -8.90 -4.32
N LEU A 23 -14.20 -7.80 -4.26
CA LEU A 23 -12.75 -7.88 -4.04
C LEU A 23 -12.46 -8.63 -2.74
N THR A 24 -11.51 -9.56 -2.81
CA THR A 24 -11.06 -10.27 -1.62
C THR A 24 -10.12 -9.39 -0.81
N ASN A 25 -10.02 -9.66 0.49
CA ASN A 25 -9.04 -8.98 1.34
C ASN A 25 -7.61 -9.17 0.83
N HIS A 26 -7.31 -10.37 0.34
CA HIS A 26 -6.01 -10.67 -0.23
C HIS A 26 -5.71 -9.78 -1.45
N ALA A 27 -6.67 -9.62 -2.35
CA ALA A 27 -6.51 -8.77 -3.52
C ALA A 27 -6.31 -7.31 -3.13
N ILE A 28 -7.07 -6.82 -2.15
CA ILE A 28 -6.94 -5.45 -1.66
C ILE A 28 -5.54 -5.20 -1.11
N LEU A 29 -5.06 -6.09 -0.25
CA LEU A 29 -3.71 -5.99 0.30
C LEU A 29 -2.65 -6.04 -0.79
N HIS A 30 -2.82 -6.91 -1.77
CA HIS A 30 -1.88 -7.04 -2.88
C HIS A 30 -1.81 -5.75 -3.71
N LEU A 31 -2.95 -5.16 -4.03
CA LEU A 31 -2.99 -3.89 -4.75
C LEU A 31 -2.30 -2.77 -3.96
N PHE A 32 -2.55 -2.71 -2.67
CA PHE A 32 -1.93 -1.71 -1.80
C PHE A 32 -0.41 -1.90 -1.72
N GLN A 33 0.04 -3.13 -1.57
CA GLN A 33 1.46 -3.44 -1.49
C GLN A 33 2.18 -3.12 -2.79
N ASP A 34 1.55 -3.38 -3.93
CA ASP A 34 2.13 -3.10 -5.23
C ASP A 34 2.38 -1.60 -5.42
N VAL A 35 1.37 -0.76 -5.17
CA VAL A 35 1.54 0.68 -5.34
C VAL A 35 2.50 1.25 -4.30
N ALA A 36 2.49 0.72 -3.09
CA ALA A 36 3.42 1.15 -2.05
C ALA A 36 4.86 0.82 -2.44
N GLY A 37 5.09 -0.38 -3.01
CA GLY A 37 6.41 -0.80 -3.45
C GLY A 37 6.95 0.06 -4.58
N VAL A 38 6.11 0.37 -5.57
CA VAL A 38 6.51 1.25 -6.67
C VAL A 38 6.84 2.64 -6.16
N HIS A 39 5.99 3.20 -5.29
CA HIS A 39 6.21 4.54 -4.75
C HIS A 39 7.46 4.59 -3.87
N ALA A 40 7.67 3.57 -3.03
CA ALA A 40 8.86 3.49 -2.19
C ALA A 40 10.15 3.44 -3.03
N ALA A 41 10.12 2.72 -4.15
CA ALA A 41 11.26 2.68 -5.07
C ALA A 41 11.54 4.05 -5.67
N GLN A 42 10.49 4.80 -6.04
CA GLN A 42 10.66 6.17 -6.54
C GLN A 42 11.26 7.09 -5.49
N LEU A 43 10.92 6.86 -4.23
CA LEU A 43 11.45 7.64 -3.11
C LEU A 43 12.80 7.12 -2.61
N LYS A 44 13.30 6.04 -3.20
CA LYS A 44 14.56 5.37 -2.84
C LYS A 44 14.59 4.88 -1.40
N ILE A 45 13.44 4.43 -0.93
CA ILE A 45 13.29 3.83 0.41
C ILE A 45 12.68 2.43 0.32
N ASP A 46 12.79 1.79 -0.85
CA ASP A 46 12.28 0.45 -1.06
C ASP A 46 13.17 -0.58 -0.36
N TYR A 47 12.73 -1.83 -0.41
CA TYR A 47 13.41 -2.94 0.24
C TYR A 47 14.88 -3.04 -0.17
N ILE A 48 15.18 -2.85 -1.46
CA ILE A 48 16.54 -2.97 -1.97
C ILE A 48 17.46 -1.88 -1.38
N GLU A 49 16.98 -0.63 -1.36
CA GLU A 49 17.76 0.47 -0.81
C GLU A 49 18.00 0.32 0.69
N LEU A 50 17.01 -0.10 1.44
CA LEU A 50 17.17 -0.33 2.87
C LEU A 50 18.11 -1.50 3.15
N ASN A 51 18.02 -2.56 2.34
CA ASN A 51 18.88 -3.72 2.50
C ASN A 51 20.35 -3.36 2.37
N LYS A 52 20.70 -2.43 1.48
CA LYS A 52 22.08 -1.94 1.32
C LYS A 52 22.61 -1.27 2.59
N ARG A 53 21.72 -0.78 3.43
CA ARG A 53 22.07 -0.10 4.69
C ARG A 53 21.87 -1.01 5.91
N ASN A 54 21.64 -2.29 5.70
CA ASN A 54 21.33 -3.25 6.76
C ASN A 54 20.06 -2.86 7.52
N LEU A 55 19.09 -2.29 6.81
CA LEU A 55 17.79 -1.89 7.34
C LEU A 55 16.71 -2.68 6.63
N MET A 56 15.56 -2.79 7.26
CA MET A 56 14.40 -3.42 6.64
C MET A 56 13.12 -2.78 7.12
N TRP A 57 12.12 -2.80 6.23
CA TRP A 57 10.78 -2.40 6.56
C TRP A 57 10.05 -3.54 7.27
N VAL A 58 9.33 -3.20 8.32
CA VAL A 58 8.43 -4.14 8.99
C VAL A 58 7.07 -3.49 9.09
N VAL A 59 6.05 -4.19 8.60
CA VAL A 59 4.68 -3.73 8.74
C VAL A 59 4.19 -4.05 10.15
N VAL A 60 3.67 -3.04 10.82
CA VAL A 60 3.17 -3.17 12.19
C VAL A 60 1.66 -3.36 12.16
N ARG A 61 0.99 -2.70 11.21
CA ARG A 61 -0.47 -2.74 11.11
C ARG A 61 -0.91 -2.48 9.68
N ASN A 62 -1.88 -3.25 9.23
CA ASN A 62 -2.64 -2.98 8.01
C ASN A 62 -4.11 -2.96 8.37
N ARG A 63 -4.85 -2.00 7.83
CA ARG A 63 -6.30 -1.98 7.97
C ARG A 63 -6.92 -1.30 6.77
N HIS A 64 -8.14 -1.69 6.46
CA HIS A 64 -8.89 -1.06 5.38
C HIS A 64 -10.39 -1.16 5.65
N GLN A 65 -11.14 -0.30 4.98
CA GLN A 65 -12.57 -0.26 5.04
C GLN A 65 -13.12 -0.29 3.61
N VAL A 66 -14.04 -1.20 3.34
CA VAL A 66 -14.68 -1.36 2.05
C VAL A 66 -16.05 -0.68 2.11
N PHE A 67 -16.23 0.36 1.32
CA PHE A 67 -17.53 1.03 1.17
C PHE A 67 -18.34 0.39 0.05
N GLN A 68 -17.63 0.01 -1.03
CA GLN A 68 -18.23 -0.62 -2.18
C GLN A 68 -17.14 -1.40 -2.91
N SER A 69 -17.48 -2.55 -3.45
CA SER A 69 -16.52 -3.31 -4.25
C SER A 69 -16.64 -2.91 -5.71
N PRO A 70 -15.51 -2.67 -6.41
CA PRO A 70 -15.54 -2.52 -7.86
C PRO A 70 -15.93 -3.83 -8.52
N LYS A 71 -16.40 -3.74 -9.76
CA LYS A 71 -16.87 -4.88 -10.53
C LYS A 71 -15.78 -5.44 -11.43
N CYS A 72 -15.97 -6.70 -11.84
CA CYS A 72 -15.07 -7.34 -12.80
C CYS A 72 -14.99 -6.50 -14.09
N GLY A 73 -13.77 -6.27 -14.55
CA GLY A 73 -13.52 -5.48 -15.76
C GLY A 73 -13.48 -3.99 -15.57
N GLU A 74 -13.87 -3.51 -14.40
CA GLU A 74 -13.85 -2.09 -14.10
C GLU A 74 -12.41 -1.61 -13.94
N THR A 75 -12.11 -0.41 -14.49
CA THR A 75 -10.82 0.25 -14.26
C THR A 75 -10.97 1.18 -13.06
N VAL A 76 -10.05 1.05 -12.11
CA VAL A 76 -10.03 1.86 -10.89
C VAL A 76 -8.70 2.58 -10.76
N LEU A 77 -8.67 3.59 -9.90
CA LEU A 77 -7.44 4.27 -9.52
C LEU A 77 -7.03 3.78 -8.14
N VAL A 78 -5.82 3.26 -8.05
CA VAL A 78 -5.24 2.84 -6.76
C VAL A 78 -4.17 3.86 -6.41
N SER A 79 -4.36 4.51 -5.27
CA SER A 79 -3.51 5.62 -4.84
C SER A 79 -2.87 5.32 -3.51
N THR A 80 -1.68 5.86 -3.30
CA THR A 80 -0.99 5.76 -2.02
C THR A 80 -0.17 7.01 -1.76
N TRP A 81 -0.03 7.37 -0.49
CA TRP A 81 0.82 8.48 -0.07
C TRP A 81 1.29 8.24 1.36
N PRO A 82 2.52 8.65 1.67
CA PRO A 82 3.03 8.50 3.03
C PRO A 82 2.62 9.66 3.92
N HIS A 83 2.50 9.37 5.20
CA HIS A 83 2.42 10.37 6.26
C HIS A 83 3.62 10.18 7.16
N PRO A 84 4.70 10.96 6.95
CA PRO A 84 5.86 10.83 7.82
C PRO A 84 5.51 11.25 9.24
N ASN A 85 5.86 10.40 10.19
CA ASN A 85 5.66 10.65 11.61
C ASN A 85 6.93 11.22 12.21
N LYS A 86 6.79 11.77 13.41
CA LYS A 86 7.93 12.36 14.15
C LYS A 86 8.90 11.30 14.68
N ARG A 87 8.53 10.02 14.60
CA ARG A 87 9.35 8.90 15.08
C ARG A 87 9.86 8.08 13.90
N LEU A 88 10.42 6.92 14.22
CA LEU A 88 10.94 6.00 13.22
C LEU A 88 9.85 5.15 12.56
N ASP A 89 8.61 5.41 12.86
CA ASP A 89 7.48 4.76 12.22
C ASP A 89 6.88 5.67 11.15
N PHE A 90 6.29 5.05 10.14
CA PHE A 90 5.72 5.74 9.00
C PHE A 90 4.34 5.18 8.73
N ASP A 91 3.37 6.08 8.59
CA ASP A 91 2.05 5.72 8.14
C ASP A 91 1.97 5.92 6.63
N ARG A 92 1.24 5.04 5.97
CA ARG A 92 0.96 5.16 4.55
C ARG A 92 -0.52 4.94 4.35
N GLU A 93 -1.13 5.79 3.54
CA GLU A 93 -2.54 5.66 3.22
C GLU A 93 -2.72 5.13 1.82
N TYR A 94 -3.88 4.52 1.61
CA TYR A 94 -4.26 3.91 0.34
C TYR A 94 -5.71 4.22 0.04
N ARG A 95 -6.00 4.28 -1.26
CA ARG A 95 -7.38 4.47 -1.71
C ARG A 95 -7.57 3.75 -3.02
N ILE A 96 -8.73 3.09 -3.16
CA ILE A 96 -9.20 2.59 -4.45
C ILE A 96 -10.47 3.36 -4.77
N GLU A 97 -10.49 4.00 -5.94
CA GLU A 97 -11.62 4.82 -6.33
C GLU A 97 -11.97 4.59 -7.79
N SER A 98 -13.21 4.95 -8.16
CA SER A 98 -13.64 4.89 -9.54
C SER A 98 -12.94 6.00 -10.34
N LEU A 99 -13.02 5.92 -11.66
CA LEU A 99 -12.50 6.99 -12.53
C LEU A 99 -13.30 8.29 -12.36
N HIS A 100 -14.45 8.24 -11.72
CA HIS A 100 -15.31 9.40 -11.45
C HIS A 100 -15.12 9.96 -10.04
N GLY A 101 -14.24 9.37 -9.25
CA GLY A 101 -13.93 9.86 -7.92
C GLY A 101 -14.71 9.24 -6.78
N ASP A 102 -15.52 8.21 -7.04
CA ASP A 102 -16.22 7.50 -5.97
C ASP A 102 -15.23 6.64 -5.20
N ILE A 103 -15.16 6.84 -3.89
CA ILE A 103 -14.23 6.09 -3.05
C ILE A 103 -14.83 4.73 -2.75
N TYR A 104 -14.14 3.68 -3.18
CA TYR A 104 -14.57 2.30 -2.94
C TYR A 104 -13.96 1.72 -1.68
N ILE A 105 -12.66 1.94 -1.48
CA ILE A 105 -11.93 1.35 -0.37
C ILE A 105 -10.90 2.36 0.11
N GLN A 106 -10.78 2.49 1.43
CA GLN A 106 -9.72 3.26 2.06
C GLN A 106 -8.95 2.36 3.01
N GLY A 107 -7.65 2.59 3.11
CA GLY A 107 -6.82 1.83 4.02
C GLY A 107 -5.63 2.61 4.50
N ASP A 108 -4.97 2.04 5.48
CA ASP A 108 -3.69 2.55 5.94
C ASP A 108 -2.82 1.41 6.45
N SER A 109 -1.54 1.67 6.49
CA SER A 109 -0.57 0.77 7.06
C SER A 109 0.42 1.56 7.89
N LYS A 110 0.91 0.94 8.95
CA LYS A 110 1.97 1.50 9.77
C LYS A 110 3.21 0.63 9.61
N TRP A 111 4.34 1.27 9.38
CA TRP A 111 5.61 0.63 9.12
C TRP A 111 6.67 1.17 10.05
N CYS A 112 7.63 0.33 10.42
CA CYS A 112 8.86 0.79 11.06
C CYS A 112 10.07 0.23 10.33
N ILE A 113 11.20 0.93 10.52
CA ILE A 113 12.47 0.51 9.99
C ILE A 113 13.26 -0.15 11.12
N LEU A 114 13.75 -1.36 10.87
CA LEU A 114 14.55 -2.10 11.83
C LEU A 114 15.96 -2.30 11.29
N SER A 115 16.91 -2.32 12.21
CA SER A 115 18.29 -2.68 11.88
C SER A 115 18.42 -4.19 11.87
N LYS A 116 18.97 -4.74 10.78
CA LYS A 116 19.26 -6.17 10.69
C LYS A 116 20.37 -6.61 11.63
N ILE A 117 21.25 -5.67 12.00
CA ILE A 117 22.39 -5.96 12.86
C ILE A 117 21.92 -6.33 14.26
N HIS A 118 20.87 -5.70 14.75
CA HIS A 118 20.37 -5.91 16.10
C HIS A 118 19.25 -6.93 16.18
N HIS A 119 18.66 -7.34 15.06
CA HIS A 119 17.58 -8.33 14.95
C HIS A 119 16.33 -8.04 15.75
N LEU A 120 16.40 -7.12 16.67
CA LEU A 120 15.32 -6.83 17.58
C LEU A 120 14.97 -5.37 17.46
N LEU A 121 13.69 -5.10 17.69
CA LEU A 121 13.27 -3.77 17.98
C LEU A 121 14.01 -3.31 19.21
N SER A 122 14.92 -2.41 19.03
CA SER A 122 15.46 -1.75 20.20
C SER A 122 14.32 -1.00 20.85
N PRO A 123 14.04 -1.26 22.09
CA PRO A 123 13.05 -0.49 22.79
C PRO A 123 13.41 0.98 22.83
#